data_9443a8e3dbc4cda4a405861a64cce07a
#
_entry.id   9443a8e3dbc4cda4a405861a64cce07a
#
_cell.length_a   1.000
_cell.length_b   1.000
_cell.length_c   1.000
_cell.angle_alpha   90.00
_cell.angle_beta   90.00
_cell.angle_gamma   90.00
#
_symmetry.space_group_name_H-M   'P 1'
#
loop_
_entity.id
_entity.type
_entity.pdbx_description
1 polymer ?
#
loop_
_entity_poly.entity_id
_entity_poly.type
_entity_poly.pdbx_seq_one_letter_code
_entity_poly.pdbx_strand_id
1 'polypeptide(L)'
;MLYSPKPMHIPDGFLSFTISIICWGITVAILAVAVSRTNKSLGERQVPLMGVMAAFIFAAQMINFPIAGGTSGHLLGGALVAILLGPWAGMLVMTAVIAVQGLLFQDGGLLVMGANILNMGLLTTVVGYGLYRSVLGKSQSTKLAVAGVAAWLSVMTGALVTSVELWLSGTAHINIVVPAMLGVHALIGIGEALITVAALAFIYRTRPDLLGESSVAAQGSRGWIIAGVLITLAVVALSPLASTDPDGLNRVAMNLGFIKTAQTASGPLAGYTIPFLAHTSVGKIAAGTIGVLMVLALAVIAGRSLQKKSEVENHKSKIANPKSSTANR
;
A
#
# COMPACT_ATOMS: atom_id res chain seq x y z
N MET A 1 30.69 -7.37 9.67
CA MET A 1 29.75 -8.02 8.72
C MET A 1 28.97 -6.90 8.08
N LEU A 2 29.07 -6.75 6.77
CA LEU A 2 28.24 -5.77 6.04
C LEU A 2 26.78 -6.25 6.13
N TYR A 3 25.91 -5.40 6.67
CA TYR A 3 24.48 -5.66 6.74
C TYR A 3 23.96 -5.79 5.30
N SER A 4 23.55 -6.98 4.90
CA SER A 4 22.77 -7.16 3.67
C SER A 4 21.35 -6.66 3.95
N PRO A 5 20.81 -5.70 3.18
CA PRO A 5 19.46 -5.22 3.41
C PRO A 5 18.49 -6.43 3.36
N LYS A 6 17.78 -6.64 4.45
CA LYS A 6 16.71 -7.64 4.51
C LYS A 6 15.45 -7.02 3.91
N PRO A 7 14.55 -7.82 3.30
CA PRO A 7 13.25 -7.33 2.85
C PRO A 7 12.52 -6.57 3.96
N MET A 8 11.86 -5.48 3.61
CA MET A 8 11.08 -4.67 4.58
C MET A 8 9.74 -5.33 4.92
N HIS A 9 9.24 -6.18 4.04
CA HIS A 9 8.03 -6.96 4.27
C HIS A 9 8.38 -8.34 4.83
N ILE A 10 7.35 -9.13 5.23
CA ILE A 10 7.56 -10.48 5.75
C ILE A 10 8.33 -11.30 4.70
N PRO A 11 9.55 -11.79 5.01
CA PRO A 11 10.31 -12.64 4.09
C PRO A 11 9.84 -14.10 4.17
N ASP A 12 10.12 -14.87 3.13
CA ASP A 12 9.95 -16.31 3.20
C ASP A 12 10.81 -16.91 4.34
N GLY A 13 10.24 -17.88 5.05
CA GLY A 13 10.85 -18.51 6.22
C GLY A 13 10.38 -17.93 7.56
N PHE A 14 9.67 -16.80 7.60
CA PHE A 14 9.07 -16.28 8.84
C PHE A 14 7.74 -16.94 9.17
N LEU A 15 6.93 -17.26 8.18
CA LEU A 15 5.67 -17.96 8.37
C LEU A 15 5.78 -19.42 7.92
N SER A 16 5.03 -20.28 8.60
CA SER A 16 4.89 -21.68 8.18
C SER A 16 4.14 -21.77 6.85
N PHE A 17 4.38 -22.85 6.09
CA PHE A 17 3.68 -23.13 4.83
C PHE A 17 2.16 -23.06 5.00
N THR A 18 1.62 -23.67 6.07
CA THR A 18 0.18 -23.71 6.35
C THR A 18 -0.41 -22.31 6.53
N ILE A 19 0.23 -21.45 7.35
CA ILE A 19 -0.24 -20.08 7.57
C ILE A 19 -0.14 -19.26 6.29
N SER A 20 0.94 -19.43 5.52
CA SER A 20 1.09 -18.76 4.22
C SER A 20 -0.05 -19.09 3.26
N ILE A 21 -0.43 -20.36 3.14
CA ILE A 21 -1.55 -20.78 2.26
C ILE A 21 -2.90 -20.26 2.77
N ILE A 22 -3.12 -20.27 4.09
CA ILE A 22 -4.34 -19.69 4.68
C ILE A 22 -4.44 -18.19 4.33
N CYS A 23 -3.35 -17.44 4.52
CA CYS A 23 -3.31 -16.01 4.17
C CYS A 23 -3.54 -15.78 2.67
N TRP A 24 -2.99 -16.62 1.79
CA TRP A 24 -3.28 -16.58 0.35
C TRP A 24 -4.75 -16.83 0.06
N GLY A 25 -5.36 -17.83 0.69
CA GLY A 25 -6.80 -18.14 0.53
C GLY A 25 -7.68 -16.94 0.92
N ILE A 26 -7.42 -16.32 2.08
CA ILE A 26 -8.14 -15.14 2.56
C ILE A 26 -7.93 -13.96 1.59
N THR A 27 -6.70 -13.71 1.20
CA THR A 27 -6.34 -12.61 0.28
C THR A 27 -7.06 -12.75 -1.05
N VAL A 28 -7.02 -13.92 -1.67
CA VAL A 28 -7.70 -14.17 -2.96
C VAL A 28 -9.20 -14.00 -2.83
N ALA A 29 -9.82 -14.50 -1.75
CA ALA A 29 -11.26 -14.34 -1.52
C ALA A 29 -11.66 -12.85 -1.39
N ILE A 30 -10.92 -12.06 -0.60
CA ILE A 30 -11.19 -10.62 -0.46
C ILE A 30 -10.94 -9.88 -1.77
N LEU A 31 -9.86 -10.19 -2.49
CA LEU A 31 -9.57 -9.56 -3.79
C LEU A 31 -10.62 -9.88 -4.84
N ALA A 32 -11.19 -11.08 -4.87
CA ALA A 32 -12.32 -11.40 -5.75
C ALA A 32 -13.51 -10.49 -5.49
N VAL A 33 -13.82 -10.21 -4.22
CA VAL A 33 -14.87 -9.26 -3.83
C VAL A 33 -14.47 -7.83 -4.23
N ALA A 34 -13.22 -7.42 -3.97
CA ALA A 34 -12.72 -6.09 -4.32
C ALA A 34 -12.83 -5.82 -5.83
N VAL A 35 -12.42 -6.77 -6.66
CA VAL A 35 -12.57 -6.71 -8.13
C VAL A 35 -14.03 -6.54 -8.52
N SER A 36 -14.94 -7.37 -7.97
CA SER A 36 -16.37 -7.31 -8.28
C SER A 36 -17.00 -5.97 -7.88
N ARG A 37 -16.62 -5.43 -6.72
CA ARG A 37 -17.13 -4.15 -6.22
C ARG A 37 -16.56 -2.96 -6.99
N THR A 38 -15.27 -2.96 -7.26
CA THR A 38 -14.61 -1.90 -8.04
C THR A 38 -15.17 -1.84 -9.46
N ASN A 39 -15.40 -2.98 -10.10
CA ASN A 39 -15.97 -3.07 -11.44
C ASN A 39 -17.34 -2.35 -11.56
N LYS A 40 -18.13 -2.29 -10.49
CA LYS A 40 -19.46 -1.64 -10.48
C LYS A 40 -19.41 -0.13 -10.21
N SER A 41 -18.34 0.39 -9.67
CA SER A 41 -18.27 1.77 -9.15
C SER A 41 -17.15 2.62 -9.75
N LEU A 42 -16.30 2.05 -10.62
CA LEU A 42 -15.10 2.73 -11.12
C LEU A 42 -15.45 3.80 -12.17
N GLY A 43 -15.22 5.06 -11.81
CA GLY A 43 -15.36 6.20 -12.73
C GLY A 43 -14.09 6.45 -13.56
N GLU A 44 -14.23 7.17 -14.68
CA GLU A 44 -13.11 7.49 -15.59
C GLU A 44 -11.93 8.19 -14.91
N ARG A 45 -12.19 9.04 -13.91
CA ARG A 45 -11.16 9.75 -13.17
C ARG A 45 -10.42 8.89 -12.17
N GLN A 46 -11.03 7.80 -11.71
CA GLN A 46 -10.43 6.92 -10.70
C GLN A 46 -9.28 6.10 -11.28
N VAL A 47 -9.33 5.73 -12.56
CA VAL A 47 -8.27 4.93 -13.20
C VAL A 47 -6.91 5.64 -13.20
N PRO A 48 -6.79 6.90 -13.69
CA PRO A 48 -5.53 7.63 -13.55
C PRO A 48 -5.10 7.83 -12.09
N LEU A 49 -6.05 8.07 -11.17
CA LEU A 49 -5.75 8.23 -9.76
C LEU A 49 -5.21 6.94 -9.13
N MET A 50 -5.74 5.78 -9.50
CA MET A 50 -5.18 4.48 -9.10
C MET A 50 -3.71 4.36 -9.52
N GLY A 51 -3.38 4.73 -10.77
CA GLY A 51 -2.01 4.70 -11.27
C GLY A 51 -1.06 5.63 -10.51
N VAL A 52 -1.47 6.89 -10.32
CA VAL A 52 -0.66 7.88 -9.59
C VAL A 52 -0.48 7.47 -8.13
N MET A 53 -1.53 6.97 -7.47
CA MET A 53 -1.44 6.51 -6.09
C MET A 53 -0.57 5.26 -5.96
N ALA A 54 -0.67 4.29 -6.88
CA ALA A 54 0.21 3.12 -6.89
C ALA A 54 1.68 3.54 -7.00
N ALA A 55 1.98 4.45 -7.93
CA ALA A 55 3.31 5.00 -8.14
C ALA A 55 3.84 5.72 -6.88
N PHE A 56 3.02 6.58 -6.28
CA PHE A 56 3.39 7.34 -5.08
C PHE A 56 3.64 6.42 -3.88
N ILE A 57 2.74 5.45 -3.62
CA ILE A 57 2.91 4.51 -2.51
C ILE A 57 4.15 3.66 -2.70
N PHE A 58 4.38 3.13 -3.90
CA PHE A 58 5.60 2.38 -4.20
C PHE A 58 6.86 3.19 -3.88
N ALA A 59 6.94 4.43 -4.36
CA ALA A 59 8.08 5.31 -4.11
C ALA A 59 8.24 5.66 -2.62
N ALA A 60 7.15 5.94 -1.93
CA ALA A 60 7.17 6.29 -0.51
C ALA A 60 7.57 5.10 0.38
N GLN A 61 7.17 3.88 0.01
CA GLN A 61 7.58 2.66 0.71
C GLN A 61 9.08 2.33 0.55
N MET A 62 9.76 2.84 -0.49
CA MET A 62 11.21 2.71 -0.61
C MET A 62 12.00 3.57 0.39
N ILE A 63 11.35 4.54 1.05
CA ILE A 63 12.00 5.47 1.97
C ILE A 63 11.73 5.02 3.41
N ASN A 64 12.75 4.40 4.01
CA ASN A 64 12.76 4.18 5.44
C ASN A 64 13.13 5.46 6.17
N PHE A 65 12.31 5.89 7.11
CA PHE A 65 12.63 6.98 8.02
C PHE A 65 13.12 6.42 9.36
N PRO A 66 14.14 7.06 9.97
CA PRO A 66 14.66 6.59 11.25
C PRO A 66 13.64 6.82 12.37
N ILE A 67 13.56 5.85 13.28
CA ILE A 67 12.81 5.94 14.54
C ILE A 67 13.74 5.63 15.72
N ALA A 68 13.23 5.70 16.95
CA ALA A 68 14.03 5.45 18.14
C ALA A 68 14.61 4.02 18.18
N GLY A 69 15.75 3.85 18.87
CA GLY A 69 16.35 2.55 19.14
C GLY A 69 17.10 1.93 17.94
N GLY A 70 17.60 2.73 17.00
CA GLY A 70 18.33 2.24 15.82
C GLY A 70 17.43 1.40 14.92
N THR A 71 16.17 1.77 14.81
CA THR A 71 15.15 1.12 13.99
C THR A 71 14.66 2.11 12.95
N SER A 72 14.16 1.62 11.85
CA SER A 72 13.48 2.42 10.84
C SER A 72 12.06 1.93 10.62
N GLY A 73 11.27 2.74 9.93
CA GLY A 73 9.95 2.38 9.46
C GLY A 73 9.74 2.95 8.07
N HIS A 74 8.77 2.41 7.37
CA HIS A 74 8.33 2.90 6.07
C HIS A 74 6.82 3.15 6.07
N LEU A 75 6.34 3.92 5.10
CA LEU A 75 4.91 4.12 4.89
C LEU A 75 4.25 2.79 4.53
N LEU A 76 3.09 2.46 5.11
CA LEU A 76 2.21 1.40 4.60
C LEU A 76 1.31 1.95 3.48
N GLY A 77 0.67 3.08 3.71
CA GLY A 77 -0.08 3.84 2.71
C GLY A 77 -1.51 3.37 2.46
N GLY A 78 -1.92 2.22 3.02
CA GLY A 78 -3.24 1.66 2.76
C GLY A 78 -4.40 2.58 3.21
N ALA A 79 -4.26 3.24 4.36
CA ALA A 79 -5.24 4.22 4.83
C ALA A 79 -5.37 5.42 3.87
N LEU A 80 -4.25 5.99 3.44
CA LEU A 80 -4.22 7.11 2.49
C LEU A 80 -4.91 6.76 1.17
N VAL A 81 -4.54 5.61 0.59
CA VAL A 81 -5.11 5.14 -0.68
C VAL A 81 -6.60 4.89 -0.56
N ALA A 82 -7.05 4.27 0.56
CA ALA A 82 -8.45 3.96 0.78
C ALA A 82 -9.31 5.22 0.99
N ILE A 83 -8.77 6.26 1.63
CA ILE A 83 -9.45 7.57 1.79
C ILE A 83 -9.69 8.23 0.44
N LEU A 84 -8.73 8.13 -0.50
CA LEU A 84 -8.79 8.78 -1.81
C LEU A 84 -9.60 7.99 -2.86
N LEU A 85 -9.49 6.65 -2.84
CA LEU A 85 -10.05 5.79 -3.88
C LEU A 85 -11.25 4.95 -3.42
N GLY A 86 -11.54 4.99 -2.12
CA GLY A 86 -12.41 4.01 -1.49
C GLY A 86 -11.70 2.68 -1.21
N PRO A 87 -12.30 1.82 -0.36
CA PRO A 87 -11.61 0.63 0.14
C PRO A 87 -11.31 -0.39 -0.97
N TRP A 88 -12.23 -0.61 -1.89
CA TRP A 88 -12.09 -1.66 -2.92
C TRP A 88 -10.99 -1.35 -3.94
N ALA A 89 -11.00 -0.14 -4.51
CA ALA A 89 -9.95 0.30 -5.43
C ALA A 89 -8.61 0.46 -4.69
N GLY A 90 -8.64 0.90 -3.43
CA GLY A 90 -7.47 0.97 -2.56
C GLY A 90 -6.79 -0.38 -2.38
N MET A 91 -7.57 -1.44 -2.10
CA MET A 91 -7.06 -2.81 -2.00
C MET A 91 -6.35 -3.27 -3.28
N LEU A 92 -6.92 -2.96 -4.45
CA LEU A 92 -6.31 -3.34 -5.73
C LEU A 92 -5.01 -2.58 -6.00
N VAL A 93 -4.96 -1.30 -5.66
CA VAL A 93 -3.75 -0.48 -5.76
C VAL A 93 -2.65 -1.04 -4.85
N MET A 94 -2.95 -1.30 -3.58
CA MET A 94 -1.99 -1.85 -2.63
C MET A 94 -1.50 -3.24 -3.05
N THR A 95 -2.40 -4.08 -3.58
CA THR A 95 -2.03 -5.38 -4.14
C THR A 95 -1.05 -5.25 -5.29
N ALA A 96 -1.28 -4.32 -6.21
CA ALA A 96 -0.36 -4.09 -7.33
C ALA A 96 1.02 -3.63 -6.85
N VAL A 97 1.08 -2.75 -5.85
CA VAL A 97 2.34 -2.28 -5.25
C VAL A 97 3.10 -3.44 -4.62
N ILE A 98 2.47 -4.17 -3.69
CA ILE A 98 3.11 -5.27 -2.94
C ILE A 98 3.51 -6.42 -3.88
N ALA A 99 2.69 -6.72 -4.89
CA ALA A 99 3.03 -7.76 -5.87
C ALA A 99 4.28 -7.38 -6.69
N VAL A 100 4.40 -6.14 -7.16
CA VAL A 100 5.59 -5.68 -7.87
C VAL A 100 6.82 -5.70 -6.97
N GLN A 101 6.69 -5.27 -5.72
CA GLN A 101 7.77 -5.31 -4.74
C GLN A 101 8.25 -6.73 -4.45
N GLY A 102 7.33 -7.68 -4.22
CA GLY A 102 7.68 -9.07 -3.99
C GLY A 102 8.26 -9.77 -5.21
N LEU A 103 7.64 -9.58 -6.40
CA LEU A 103 8.03 -10.31 -7.60
C LEU A 103 9.36 -9.81 -8.21
N LEU A 104 9.60 -8.50 -8.21
CA LEU A 104 10.73 -7.92 -8.92
C LEU A 104 11.86 -7.48 -8.00
N PHE A 105 11.49 -6.91 -6.86
CA PHE A 105 12.45 -6.34 -5.92
C PHE A 105 12.77 -7.30 -4.77
N GLN A 106 12.03 -8.43 -4.68
CA GLN A 106 12.15 -9.40 -3.59
C GLN A 106 12.04 -8.74 -2.20
N ASP A 107 11.23 -7.69 -2.14
CA ASP A 107 10.92 -6.99 -0.92
C ASP A 107 9.70 -7.63 -0.26
N GLY A 108 9.93 -8.76 0.37
CA GLY A 108 8.97 -9.72 0.89
C GLY A 108 9.03 -11.06 0.17
N GLY A 109 8.66 -12.14 0.88
CA GLY A 109 8.67 -13.49 0.35
C GLY A 109 7.52 -13.75 -0.63
N LEU A 110 7.75 -14.60 -1.62
CA LEU A 110 6.74 -14.99 -2.61
C LEU A 110 5.69 -15.94 -2.00
N LEU A 111 6.12 -16.86 -1.16
CA LEU A 111 5.23 -17.77 -0.46
C LEU A 111 4.32 -17.01 0.51
N VAL A 112 4.88 -16.04 1.23
CA VAL A 112 4.17 -15.22 2.21
C VAL A 112 3.55 -13.93 1.62
N MET A 113 3.60 -13.75 0.30
CA MET A 113 3.05 -12.54 -0.36
C MET A 113 1.56 -12.37 -0.07
N GLY A 114 0.80 -13.47 0.08
CA GLY A 114 -0.60 -13.42 0.52
C GLY A 114 -0.75 -12.74 1.88
N ALA A 115 0.11 -13.05 2.85
CA ALA A 115 0.13 -12.38 4.16
C ALA A 115 0.54 -10.90 4.04
N ASN A 116 1.57 -10.59 3.25
CA ASN A 116 1.97 -9.19 3.00
C ASN A 116 0.82 -8.36 2.40
N ILE A 117 0.12 -8.88 1.38
CA ILE A 117 -1.04 -8.21 0.79
C ILE A 117 -2.17 -8.07 1.82
N LEU A 118 -2.46 -9.13 2.58
CA LEU A 118 -3.50 -9.12 3.62
C LEU A 118 -3.21 -8.02 4.65
N ASN A 119 -2.02 -8.03 5.24
CA ASN A 119 -1.67 -7.17 6.38
C ASN A 119 -1.48 -5.71 5.96
N MET A 120 -0.72 -5.46 4.90
CA MET A 120 -0.35 -4.11 4.47
C MET A 120 -1.32 -3.50 3.46
N GLY A 121 -2.01 -4.32 2.67
CA GLY A 121 -2.94 -3.88 1.65
C GLY A 121 -4.38 -3.90 2.13
N LEU A 122 -4.91 -5.08 2.48
CA LEU A 122 -6.34 -5.26 2.70
C LEU A 122 -6.77 -4.72 4.06
N LEU A 123 -6.11 -5.12 5.13
CA LEU A 123 -6.47 -4.70 6.50
C LEU A 123 -6.27 -3.19 6.70
N THR A 124 -5.16 -2.64 6.23
CA THR A 124 -4.90 -1.20 6.38
C THR A 124 -5.91 -0.35 5.63
N THR A 125 -6.38 -0.79 4.45
CA THR A 125 -7.44 -0.09 3.71
C THR A 125 -8.79 -0.18 4.42
N VAL A 126 -9.14 -1.33 4.99
CA VAL A 126 -10.40 -1.52 5.73
C VAL A 126 -10.42 -0.65 6.98
N VAL A 127 -9.37 -0.70 7.79
CA VAL A 127 -9.27 0.07 9.03
C VAL A 127 -9.23 1.57 8.73
N GLY A 128 -8.37 1.98 7.80
CA GLY A 128 -8.22 3.37 7.40
C GLY A 128 -9.51 3.99 6.89
N TYR A 129 -10.18 3.33 5.94
CA TYR A 129 -11.44 3.83 5.39
C TYR A 129 -12.60 3.72 6.38
N GLY A 130 -12.67 2.62 7.13
CA GLY A 130 -13.74 2.39 8.10
C GLY A 130 -13.85 3.50 9.14
N LEU A 131 -12.72 3.93 9.69
CA LEU A 131 -12.67 5.05 10.63
C LEU A 131 -12.93 6.40 9.92
N TYR A 132 -12.28 6.65 8.79
CA TYR A 132 -12.45 7.92 8.08
C TYR A 132 -13.91 8.14 7.61
N ARG A 133 -14.59 7.08 7.21
CA ARG A 133 -16.00 7.14 6.81
C ARG A 133 -16.92 7.71 7.89
N SER A 134 -16.61 7.53 9.18
CA SER A 134 -17.42 8.01 10.29
C SER A 134 -17.48 9.54 10.41
N VAL A 135 -16.55 10.22 9.76
CA VAL A 135 -16.41 11.70 9.79
C VAL A 135 -16.66 12.36 8.45
N LEU A 136 -17.18 11.64 7.45
CA LEU A 136 -17.67 12.25 6.22
C LEU A 136 -18.74 13.28 6.56
N GLY A 137 -18.66 14.49 6.02
CA GLY A 137 -19.56 15.61 6.36
C GLY A 137 -19.15 16.42 7.60
N LYS A 138 -18.09 16.06 8.33
CA LYS A 138 -17.51 16.88 9.40
C LYS A 138 -16.52 17.91 8.83
N SER A 139 -16.02 18.79 9.69
CA SER A 139 -15.02 19.80 9.30
C SER A 139 -13.73 19.17 8.76
N GLN A 140 -13.00 19.91 7.93
CA GLN A 140 -11.73 19.45 7.37
C GLN A 140 -10.72 19.08 8.47
N SER A 141 -10.64 19.86 9.55
CA SER A 141 -9.76 19.59 10.68
C SER A 141 -10.12 18.25 11.36
N THR A 142 -11.41 17.98 11.55
CA THR A 142 -11.87 16.68 12.11
C THR A 142 -11.51 15.53 11.18
N LYS A 143 -11.70 15.68 9.86
CA LYS A 143 -11.36 14.65 8.87
C LYS A 143 -9.86 14.36 8.87
N LEU A 144 -9.01 15.39 8.92
CA LEU A 144 -7.57 15.24 8.99
C LEU A 144 -7.12 14.56 10.30
N ALA A 145 -7.68 14.97 11.43
CA ALA A 145 -7.37 14.35 12.72
C ALA A 145 -7.74 12.86 12.74
N VAL A 146 -8.95 12.52 12.28
CA VAL A 146 -9.40 11.11 12.21
C VAL A 146 -8.62 10.32 11.17
N ALA A 147 -8.22 10.92 10.04
CA ALA A 147 -7.35 10.26 9.07
C ALA A 147 -5.98 9.90 9.67
N GLY A 148 -5.40 10.76 10.49
CA GLY A 148 -4.16 10.47 11.21
C GLY A 148 -4.32 9.30 12.19
N VAL A 149 -5.38 9.32 13.00
CA VAL A 149 -5.70 8.21 13.91
C VAL A 149 -5.96 6.91 13.15
N ALA A 150 -6.70 6.97 12.04
CA ALA A 150 -7.00 5.83 11.20
C ALA A 150 -5.73 5.23 10.57
N ALA A 151 -4.80 6.07 10.12
CA ALA A 151 -3.51 5.66 9.59
C ALA A 151 -2.66 4.99 10.69
N TRP A 152 -2.59 5.56 11.88
CA TRP A 152 -1.90 4.96 13.01
C TRP A 152 -2.48 3.60 13.39
N LEU A 153 -3.81 3.50 13.55
CA LEU A 153 -4.48 2.25 13.89
C LEU A 153 -4.33 1.19 12.80
N SER A 154 -4.25 1.58 11.52
CA SER A 154 -4.01 0.64 10.43
C SER A 154 -2.64 -0.04 10.55
N VAL A 155 -1.59 0.72 10.92
CA VAL A 155 -0.25 0.17 11.20
C VAL A 155 -0.29 -0.78 12.40
N MET A 156 -0.96 -0.38 13.49
CA MET A 156 -1.10 -1.22 14.69
C MET A 156 -1.82 -2.53 14.38
N THR A 157 -2.86 -2.48 13.55
CA THR A 157 -3.61 -3.67 13.13
C THR A 157 -2.73 -4.61 12.31
N GLY A 158 -1.98 -4.09 11.33
CA GLY A 158 -1.03 -4.88 10.55
C GLY A 158 0.02 -5.55 11.41
N ALA A 159 0.62 -4.81 12.35
CA ALA A 159 1.62 -5.33 13.29
C ALA A 159 1.05 -6.41 14.22
N LEU A 160 -0.19 -6.24 14.70
CA LEU A 160 -0.87 -7.23 15.54
C LEU A 160 -1.14 -8.52 14.77
N VAL A 161 -1.67 -8.42 13.54
CA VAL A 161 -1.99 -9.61 12.73
C VAL A 161 -0.71 -10.34 12.33
N THR A 162 0.34 -9.62 11.92
CA THR A 162 1.66 -10.22 11.68
C THR A 162 2.20 -10.94 12.91
N SER A 163 2.00 -10.39 14.12
CA SER A 163 2.42 -11.04 15.35
C SER A 163 1.67 -12.35 15.61
N VAL A 164 0.36 -12.38 15.34
CA VAL A 164 -0.47 -13.58 15.45
C VAL A 164 -0.03 -14.63 14.41
N GLU A 165 0.26 -14.21 13.19
CA GLU A 165 0.77 -15.10 12.12
C GLU A 165 2.11 -15.73 12.49
N LEU A 166 3.04 -14.95 13.07
CA LEU A 166 4.33 -15.45 13.57
C LEU A 166 4.14 -16.47 14.71
N TRP A 167 3.22 -16.19 15.62
CA TRP A 167 2.88 -17.11 16.69
C TRP A 167 2.26 -18.41 16.18
N LEU A 168 1.26 -18.32 15.31
CA LEU A 168 0.62 -19.49 14.72
C LEU A 168 1.58 -20.33 13.85
N SER A 169 2.62 -19.68 13.31
CA SER A 169 3.69 -20.34 12.57
C SER A 169 4.73 -21.01 13.46
N GLY A 170 4.66 -20.85 14.78
CA GLY A 170 5.65 -21.35 15.73
C GLY A 170 6.98 -20.57 15.72
N THR A 171 7.04 -19.42 15.05
CA THR A 171 8.26 -18.62 14.89
C THR A 171 8.60 -17.83 16.15
N ALA A 172 7.60 -17.35 16.89
CA ALA A 172 7.79 -16.59 18.10
C ALA A 172 6.63 -16.80 19.10
N HIS A 173 6.92 -16.63 20.41
CA HIS A 173 5.89 -16.66 21.45
C HIS A 173 5.04 -15.41 21.47
N ILE A 174 3.70 -15.55 21.56
CA ILE A 174 2.75 -14.44 21.46
C ILE A 174 2.97 -13.37 22.52
N ASN A 175 3.26 -13.77 23.75
CA ASN A 175 3.50 -12.86 24.88
C ASN A 175 4.76 -12.00 24.75
N ILE A 176 5.64 -12.33 23.79
CA ILE A 176 6.88 -11.60 23.53
C ILE A 176 6.75 -10.83 22.20
N VAL A 177 6.26 -11.49 21.14
CA VAL A 177 6.23 -10.89 19.81
C VAL A 177 5.18 -9.78 19.71
N VAL A 178 4.01 -9.93 20.33
CA VAL A 178 2.96 -8.88 20.29
C VAL A 178 3.43 -7.57 20.93
N PRO A 179 3.91 -7.52 22.18
CA PRO A 179 4.37 -6.25 22.74
C PRO A 179 5.58 -5.68 22.01
N ALA A 180 6.51 -6.53 21.51
CA ALA A 180 7.66 -6.07 20.74
C ALA A 180 7.24 -5.42 19.41
N MET A 181 6.37 -6.07 18.64
CA MET A 181 5.85 -5.56 17.38
C MET A 181 5.01 -4.29 17.58
N LEU A 182 4.06 -4.30 18.53
CA LEU A 182 3.23 -3.14 18.78
C LEU A 182 4.04 -1.95 19.31
N GLY A 183 5.04 -2.18 20.15
CA GLY A 183 5.91 -1.11 20.66
C GLY A 183 6.68 -0.38 19.55
N VAL A 184 7.30 -1.12 18.64
CA VAL A 184 8.02 -0.53 17.49
C VAL A 184 7.04 0.12 16.52
N HIS A 185 5.95 -0.56 16.18
CA HIS A 185 4.99 -0.08 15.17
C HIS A 185 4.14 1.08 15.68
N ALA A 186 4.00 1.29 16.99
CA ALA A 186 3.40 2.51 17.53
C ALA A 186 4.17 3.78 17.11
N LEU A 187 5.50 3.71 17.07
CA LEU A 187 6.36 4.81 16.60
C LEU A 187 6.31 4.95 15.07
N ILE A 188 6.34 3.84 14.33
CA ILE A 188 6.18 3.85 12.87
C ILE A 188 4.82 4.45 12.49
N GLY A 189 3.76 4.09 13.21
CA GLY A 189 2.41 4.61 13.00
C GLY A 189 2.29 6.13 13.18
N ILE A 190 3.13 6.76 14.02
CA ILE A 190 3.20 8.23 14.10
C ILE A 190 3.69 8.80 12.76
N GLY A 191 4.72 8.22 12.16
CA GLY A 191 5.20 8.60 10.83
C GLY A 191 4.13 8.41 9.76
N GLU A 192 3.44 7.27 9.75
CA GLU A 192 2.31 6.98 8.87
C GLU A 192 1.20 8.04 8.99
N ALA A 193 0.82 8.39 10.23
CA ALA A 193 -0.20 9.40 10.52
C ALA A 193 0.22 10.78 9.98
N LEU A 194 1.45 11.21 10.25
CA LEU A 194 1.97 12.50 9.81
C LEU A 194 2.02 12.61 8.28
N ILE A 195 2.51 11.57 7.59
CA ILE A 195 2.58 11.55 6.13
C ILE A 195 1.18 11.55 5.54
N THR A 196 0.26 10.74 6.08
CA THR A 196 -1.14 10.68 5.63
C THR A 196 -1.84 12.02 5.80
N VAL A 197 -1.71 12.66 6.96
CA VAL A 197 -2.30 13.99 7.22
C VAL A 197 -1.70 15.05 6.31
N ALA A 198 -0.38 15.07 6.12
CA ALA A 198 0.29 16.02 5.23
C ALA A 198 -0.17 15.87 3.78
N ALA A 199 -0.23 14.63 3.28
CA ALA A 199 -0.71 14.33 1.93
C ALA A 199 -2.16 14.75 1.73
N LEU A 200 -3.06 14.42 2.66
CA LEU A 200 -4.46 14.82 2.59
C LEU A 200 -4.63 16.33 2.72
N ALA A 201 -3.90 17.00 3.61
CA ALA A 201 -3.95 18.47 3.74
C ALA A 201 -3.48 19.17 2.45
N PHE A 202 -2.44 18.63 1.80
CA PHE A 202 -2.00 19.09 0.49
C PHE A 202 -3.10 18.92 -0.57
N ILE A 203 -3.74 17.74 -0.63
CA ILE A 203 -4.84 17.45 -1.58
C ILE A 203 -6.04 18.35 -1.30
N TYR A 204 -6.42 18.57 -0.05
CA TYR A 204 -7.50 19.51 0.31
C TYR A 204 -7.26 20.93 -0.23
N ARG A 205 -6.01 21.38 -0.23
CA ARG A 205 -5.66 22.73 -0.71
C ARG A 205 -5.55 22.82 -2.24
N THR A 206 -5.08 21.76 -2.89
CA THR A 206 -4.76 21.79 -4.32
C THR A 206 -5.84 21.13 -5.18
N ARG A 207 -6.46 20.06 -4.69
CA ARG A 207 -7.42 19.23 -5.42
C ARG A 207 -8.54 18.67 -4.52
N PRO A 208 -9.36 19.55 -3.91
CA PRO A 208 -10.46 19.13 -3.03
C PRO A 208 -11.50 18.25 -3.75
N ASP A 209 -11.58 18.34 -5.07
CA ASP A 209 -12.45 17.51 -5.91
C ASP A 209 -12.09 16.00 -5.88
N LEU A 210 -10.85 15.64 -5.57
CA LEU A 210 -10.46 14.24 -5.39
C LEU A 210 -10.99 13.64 -4.08
N LEU A 211 -11.40 14.48 -3.14
CA LEU A 211 -12.00 14.09 -1.86
C LEU A 211 -13.54 14.25 -1.85
N GLY A 212 -14.14 14.57 -3.00
CA GLY A 212 -15.58 14.76 -3.13
C GLY A 212 -16.10 16.08 -2.52
N GLU A 213 -15.23 17.05 -2.24
CA GLU A 213 -15.56 18.27 -1.50
C GLU A 213 -15.96 19.46 -2.39
N SER A 214 -15.81 19.37 -3.69
CA SER A 214 -16.26 20.44 -4.61
C SER A 214 -17.22 19.90 -5.65
N SER A 215 -18.35 20.60 -5.80
CA SER A 215 -19.36 20.37 -6.85
C SER A 215 -18.88 20.83 -8.24
N VAL A 216 -17.87 21.66 -8.30
CA VAL A 216 -17.25 22.10 -9.55
C VAL A 216 -16.16 21.11 -9.91
N ALA A 217 -16.50 20.17 -10.78
CA ALA A 217 -15.51 19.33 -11.41
C ALA A 217 -14.46 20.23 -12.07
N ALA A 218 -13.23 20.24 -11.55
CA ALA A 218 -12.15 20.95 -12.20
C ALA A 218 -12.05 20.43 -13.63
N GLN A 219 -12.46 21.27 -14.59
CA GLN A 219 -12.55 20.88 -15.99
C GLN A 219 -11.19 20.44 -16.50
N GLY A 220 -11.11 19.16 -16.88
CA GLY A 220 -10.28 18.69 -17.98
C GLY A 220 -8.76 18.75 -17.91
N SER A 221 -8.15 19.40 -16.94
CA SER A 221 -6.69 19.50 -16.89
C SER A 221 -6.03 18.19 -16.44
N ARG A 222 -5.31 17.52 -17.34
CA ARG A 222 -4.45 16.37 -17.02
C ARG A 222 -3.19 16.75 -16.21
N GLY A 223 -3.02 18.03 -15.92
CA GLY A 223 -1.86 18.59 -15.21
C GLY A 223 -1.64 17.96 -13.81
N TRP A 224 -2.70 17.56 -13.11
CA TRP A 224 -2.58 16.90 -11.81
C TRP A 224 -1.92 15.52 -11.88
N ILE A 225 -2.12 14.78 -13.00
CA ILE A 225 -1.46 13.50 -13.23
C ILE A 225 0.04 13.72 -13.37
N ILE A 226 0.42 14.73 -14.18
CA ILE A 226 1.82 15.11 -14.36
C ILE A 226 2.42 15.56 -13.02
N ALA A 227 1.73 16.40 -12.27
CA ALA A 227 2.17 16.84 -10.94
C ALA A 227 2.35 15.65 -9.98
N GLY A 228 1.41 14.71 -9.94
CA GLY A 228 1.50 13.49 -9.13
C GLY A 228 2.70 12.62 -9.51
N VAL A 229 2.94 12.43 -10.80
CA VAL A 229 4.11 11.69 -11.30
C VAL A 229 5.41 12.42 -10.94
N LEU A 230 5.48 13.75 -11.09
CA LEU A 230 6.67 14.52 -10.72
C LEU A 230 6.96 14.45 -9.22
N ILE A 231 5.93 14.55 -8.37
CA ILE A 231 6.08 14.35 -6.92
C ILE A 231 6.60 12.95 -6.63
N THR A 232 6.07 11.93 -7.28
CA THR A 232 6.52 10.55 -7.13
C THR A 232 7.99 10.39 -7.52
N LEU A 233 8.42 10.96 -8.64
CA LEU A 233 9.82 10.91 -9.07
C LEU A 233 10.74 11.69 -8.11
N ALA A 234 10.28 12.81 -7.55
CA ALA A 234 11.00 13.52 -6.50
C ALA A 234 11.17 12.65 -5.25
N VAL A 235 10.14 11.91 -4.84
CA VAL A 235 10.23 10.93 -3.74
C VAL A 235 11.25 9.84 -4.06
N VAL A 236 11.24 9.27 -5.28
CA VAL A 236 12.27 8.30 -5.70
C VAL A 236 13.67 8.89 -5.63
N ALA A 237 13.84 10.14 -6.06
CA ALA A 237 15.15 10.82 -6.01
C ALA A 237 15.67 11.00 -4.56
N LEU A 238 14.79 11.03 -3.56
CA LEU A 238 15.15 11.05 -2.14
C LEU A 238 15.49 9.66 -1.57
N SER A 239 15.22 8.57 -2.29
CA SER A 239 15.43 7.21 -1.78
C SER A 239 16.87 6.88 -1.34
N PRO A 240 17.95 7.50 -1.87
CA PRO A 240 19.30 7.32 -1.31
C PRO A 240 19.48 7.83 0.11
N LEU A 241 18.60 8.73 0.59
CA LEU A 241 18.62 9.27 1.94
C LEU A 241 17.85 8.39 2.95
N ALA A 242 17.23 7.29 2.49
CA ALA A 242 16.53 6.36 3.36
C ALA A 242 17.46 5.78 4.43
N SER A 243 16.95 5.60 5.65
CA SER A 243 17.68 4.98 6.75
C SER A 243 18.17 3.57 6.35
N THR A 244 19.36 3.24 6.79
CA THR A 244 19.96 1.90 6.65
C THR A 244 19.68 1.01 7.86
N ASP A 245 19.03 1.53 8.90
CA ASP A 245 18.62 0.75 10.05
C ASP A 245 17.57 -0.33 9.64
N PRO A 246 17.54 -1.48 10.33
CA PRO A 246 16.52 -2.48 10.09
C PRO A 246 15.13 -1.89 10.37
N ASP A 247 14.16 -2.29 9.56
CA ASP A 247 12.76 -1.93 9.79
C ASP A 247 12.19 -2.57 11.06
N GLY A 248 10.96 -2.21 11.44
CA GLY A 248 10.34 -2.66 12.67
C GLY A 248 10.27 -4.17 12.82
N LEU A 249 9.86 -4.88 11.78
CA LEU A 249 9.78 -6.35 11.79
C LEU A 249 11.16 -6.99 11.89
N ASN A 250 12.12 -6.53 11.07
CA ASN A 250 13.49 -7.04 11.09
C ASN A 250 14.17 -6.75 12.43
N ARG A 251 13.93 -5.58 13.05
CA ARG A 251 14.44 -5.27 14.38
C ARG A 251 13.91 -6.26 15.43
N VAL A 252 12.61 -6.54 15.43
CA VAL A 252 12.01 -7.53 16.33
C VAL A 252 12.56 -8.92 16.04
N ALA A 253 12.69 -9.30 14.77
CA ALA A 253 13.25 -10.60 14.38
C ALA A 253 14.71 -10.78 14.83
N MET A 254 15.52 -9.70 14.76
CA MET A 254 16.90 -9.69 15.28
C MET A 254 16.93 -9.86 16.79
N ASN A 255 16.12 -9.09 17.51
CA ASN A 255 16.07 -9.10 18.97
C ASN A 255 15.56 -10.45 19.54
N LEU A 256 14.63 -11.08 18.84
CA LEU A 256 14.06 -12.39 19.24
C LEU A 256 14.79 -13.59 18.62
N GLY A 257 15.78 -13.34 17.75
CA GLY A 257 16.68 -14.36 17.21
C GLY A 257 16.19 -15.13 15.99
N PHE A 258 14.97 -14.85 15.46
CA PHE A 258 14.44 -15.55 14.30
C PHE A 258 14.80 -14.91 12.95
N ILE A 259 15.56 -13.82 12.92
CA ILE A 259 16.01 -13.18 11.65
C ILE A 259 16.75 -14.13 10.72
N LYS A 260 17.39 -15.18 11.27
CA LYS A 260 18.17 -16.15 10.52
C LYS A 260 17.30 -17.09 9.66
N THR A 261 15.99 -17.20 9.93
CA THR A 261 15.07 -18.00 9.13
C THR A 261 14.66 -17.30 7.83
N ALA A 262 14.91 -15.99 7.70
CA ALA A 262 14.64 -15.25 6.49
C ALA A 262 15.45 -15.78 5.31
N GLN A 263 14.79 -16.15 4.23
CA GLN A 263 15.45 -16.54 3.00
C GLN A 263 16.08 -15.32 2.32
N THR A 264 17.19 -15.57 1.61
CA THR A 264 17.91 -14.51 0.91
C THR A 264 17.16 -14.11 -0.36
N ALA A 265 16.99 -12.82 -0.57
CA ALA A 265 16.43 -12.29 -1.81
C ALA A 265 17.35 -12.61 -3.00
N SER A 266 16.76 -13.13 -4.10
CA SER A 266 17.48 -13.48 -5.33
C SER A 266 16.63 -13.11 -6.55
N GLY A 267 16.62 -11.85 -6.93
CA GLY A 267 15.83 -11.36 -8.06
C GLY A 267 16.57 -10.30 -8.87
N PRO A 268 16.08 -9.96 -10.07
CA PRO A 268 16.76 -9.03 -10.99
C PRO A 268 16.97 -7.63 -10.42
N LEU A 269 16.08 -7.18 -9.53
CA LEU A 269 16.13 -5.87 -8.88
C LEU A 269 16.10 -6.01 -7.34
N ALA A 270 16.56 -7.16 -6.81
CA ALA A 270 16.53 -7.44 -5.38
C ALA A 270 17.16 -6.33 -4.55
N GLY A 271 16.48 -5.94 -3.47
CA GLY A 271 16.93 -4.85 -2.60
C GLY A 271 16.98 -3.49 -3.27
N TYR A 272 16.15 -3.26 -4.31
CA TYR A 272 16.11 -2.00 -5.09
C TYR A 272 17.46 -1.63 -5.72
N THR A 273 18.18 -2.63 -6.21
CA THR A 273 19.46 -2.46 -6.87
C THR A 273 19.45 -2.99 -8.30
N ILE A 274 20.24 -2.36 -9.17
CA ILE A 274 20.50 -2.87 -10.52
C ILE A 274 21.89 -3.54 -10.47
N PRO A 275 22.04 -4.80 -10.93
CA PRO A 275 23.28 -5.57 -10.73
C PRO A 275 24.58 -4.85 -11.13
N PHE A 276 24.57 -4.14 -12.28
CA PHE A 276 25.75 -3.41 -12.77
C PHE A 276 25.90 -1.99 -12.18
N LEU A 277 24.92 -1.51 -11.40
CA LEU A 277 24.92 -0.24 -10.66
C LEU A 277 24.73 -0.47 -9.15
N ALA A 278 25.01 -1.68 -8.67
CA ALA A 278 24.83 -2.05 -7.28
C ALA A 278 25.55 -1.09 -6.34
N HIS A 279 24.91 -0.78 -5.23
CA HIS A 279 25.41 0.10 -4.17
C HIS A 279 25.65 1.58 -4.56
N THR A 280 25.13 2.03 -5.71
CA THR A 280 25.15 3.45 -6.08
C THR A 280 23.79 4.12 -5.87
N SER A 281 23.77 5.41 -5.53
CA SER A 281 22.54 6.22 -5.47
C SER A 281 21.79 6.21 -6.82
N VAL A 282 22.54 6.24 -7.93
CA VAL A 282 21.98 6.18 -9.28
C VAL A 282 21.27 4.85 -9.51
N GLY A 283 21.87 3.73 -9.11
CA GLY A 283 21.27 2.39 -9.20
C GLY A 283 19.94 2.30 -8.43
N LYS A 284 19.91 2.85 -7.21
CA LYS A 284 18.71 2.88 -6.38
C LYS A 284 17.59 3.74 -7.00
N ILE A 285 17.93 4.94 -7.48
CA ILE A 285 16.97 5.83 -8.17
C ILE A 285 16.45 5.18 -9.45
N ALA A 286 17.31 4.57 -10.26
CA ALA A 286 16.92 3.92 -11.50
C ALA A 286 16.00 2.70 -11.22
N ALA A 287 16.34 1.86 -10.24
CA ALA A 287 15.49 0.74 -9.83
C ALA A 287 14.12 1.23 -9.33
N GLY A 288 14.08 2.27 -8.49
CA GLY A 288 12.85 2.88 -8.03
C GLY A 288 12.01 3.47 -9.16
N THR A 289 12.64 4.14 -10.13
CA THR A 289 11.94 4.68 -11.31
C THR A 289 11.30 3.57 -12.14
N ILE A 290 12.03 2.46 -12.37
CA ILE A 290 11.46 1.28 -13.04
C ILE A 290 10.24 0.77 -12.30
N GLY A 291 10.33 0.60 -10.97
CA GLY A 291 9.22 0.14 -10.15
C GLY A 291 8.00 1.06 -10.22
N VAL A 292 8.21 2.38 -10.10
CA VAL A 292 7.17 3.40 -10.24
C VAL A 292 6.43 3.27 -11.57
N LEU A 293 7.17 3.17 -12.69
CA LEU A 293 6.57 3.02 -14.02
C LEU A 293 5.78 1.72 -14.14
N MET A 294 6.27 0.64 -13.56
CA MET A 294 5.61 -0.67 -13.61
C MET A 294 4.33 -0.70 -12.80
N VAL A 295 4.33 -0.21 -11.54
CA VAL A 295 3.11 -0.19 -10.73
C VAL A 295 2.07 0.78 -11.28
N LEU A 296 2.51 1.93 -11.83
CA LEU A 296 1.63 2.87 -12.51
C LEU A 296 0.95 2.21 -13.71
N ALA A 297 1.73 1.56 -14.59
CA ALA A 297 1.20 0.87 -15.75
C ALA A 297 0.24 -0.26 -15.33
N LEU A 298 0.62 -1.09 -14.38
CA LEU A 298 -0.18 -2.20 -13.88
C LEU A 298 -1.51 -1.72 -13.29
N ALA A 299 -1.49 -0.70 -12.45
CA ALA A 299 -2.70 -0.14 -11.84
C ALA A 299 -3.64 0.50 -12.88
N VAL A 300 -3.08 1.20 -13.88
CA VAL A 300 -3.87 1.79 -14.98
C VAL A 300 -4.46 0.70 -15.88
N ILE A 301 -3.69 -0.32 -16.24
CA ILE A 301 -4.18 -1.44 -17.07
C ILE A 301 -5.29 -2.19 -16.33
N ALA A 302 -5.09 -2.52 -15.06
CA ALA A 302 -6.10 -3.17 -14.23
C ALA A 302 -7.38 -2.31 -14.13
N GLY A 303 -7.23 -1.02 -13.84
CA GLY A 303 -8.36 -0.08 -13.76
C GLY A 303 -9.15 0.02 -15.08
N ARG A 304 -8.45 0.14 -16.22
CA ARG A 304 -9.10 0.18 -17.54
C ARG A 304 -9.82 -1.11 -17.88
N SER A 305 -9.24 -2.25 -17.55
CA SER A 305 -9.85 -3.57 -17.78
C SER A 305 -11.14 -3.73 -16.98
N LEU A 306 -11.16 -3.27 -15.73
CA LEU A 306 -12.35 -3.27 -14.87
C LEU A 306 -13.42 -2.32 -15.40
N GLN A 307 -13.06 -1.11 -15.82
CA GLN A 307 -13.98 -0.12 -16.38
C GLN A 307 -14.66 -0.65 -17.65
N LYS A 308 -13.90 -1.19 -18.59
CA LYS A 308 -14.45 -1.75 -19.84
C LYS A 308 -15.44 -2.88 -19.59
N LYS A 309 -15.19 -3.74 -18.58
CA LYS A 309 -16.10 -4.80 -18.20
C LYS A 309 -17.41 -4.25 -17.66
N SER A 310 -17.38 -3.20 -16.84
CA SER A 310 -18.55 -2.50 -16.32
C SER A 310 -19.44 -1.92 -17.43
N GLU A 311 -18.84 -1.28 -18.44
CA GLU A 311 -19.54 -0.69 -19.57
C GLU A 311 -20.28 -1.77 -20.39
N VAL A 312 -19.63 -2.91 -20.64
CA VAL A 312 -20.21 -4.04 -21.37
C VAL A 312 -21.37 -4.66 -20.61
N GLU A 313 -21.23 -4.85 -19.28
CA GLU A 313 -22.32 -5.39 -18.45
C GLU A 313 -23.51 -4.43 -18.40
N ASN A 314 -23.29 -3.13 -18.25
CA ASN A 314 -24.34 -2.11 -18.28
C ASN A 314 -25.05 -2.03 -19.63
N HIS A 315 -24.30 -2.17 -20.74
CA HIS A 315 -24.91 -2.19 -22.10
C HIS A 315 -25.78 -3.42 -22.29
N LYS A 316 -25.31 -4.62 -21.89
CA LYS A 316 -26.10 -5.85 -21.94
C LYS A 316 -27.37 -5.77 -21.09
N SER A 317 -27.29 -5.20 -19.88
CA SER A 317 -28.46 -5.05 -19.01
C SER A 317 -29.51 -4.09 -19.59
N LYS A 318 -29.08 -3.02 -20.26
CA LYS A 318 -29.98 -2.09 -20.96
C LYS A 318 -30.67 -2.73 -22.17
N ILE A 319 -29.98 -3.59 -22.91
CA ILE A 319 -30.56 -4.34 -24.02
C ILE A 319 -31.57 -5.38 -23.51
N ALA A 320 -31.24 -6.07 -22.39
CA ALA A 320 -32.12 -7.10 -21.82
C ALA A 320 -33.37 -6.52 -21.15
N ASN A 321 -33.33 -5.24 -20.71
CA ASN A 321 -34.48 -4.59 -20.04
C ASN A 321 -34.74 -3.17 -20.53
N PRO A 322 -35.25 -2.99 -21.76
CA PRO A 322 -35.44 -1.68 -22.38
C PRO A 322 -36.46 -0.77 -21.66
N LYS A 323 -37.32 -1.34 -20.79
CA LYS A 323 -38.35 -0.57 -20.05
C LYS A 323 -37.82 0.28 -18.88
N SER A 324 -36.59 0.07 -18.42
CA SER A 324 -36.01 0.90 -17.34
C SER A 324 -35.41 2.25 -17.80
N SER A 325 -35.33 2.48 -19.11
CA SER A 325 -34.76 3.72 -19.71
C SER A 325 -35.77 4.87 -19.85
N THR A 326 -37.10 4.61 -19.70
CA THR A 326 -38.15 5.61 -19.94
C THR A 326 -38.72 6.24 -18.67
N ALA A 327 -38.31 5.81 -17.47
CA ALA A 327 -38.83 6.31 -16.19
C ALA A 327 -38.11 7.54 -15.60
N ASN A 328 -37.13 8.11 -16.28
CA ASN A 328 -36.40 9.32 -15.88
C ASN A 328 -36.30 10.34 -17.04
N ARG A 329 -37.44 10.73 -17.59
CA ARG A 329 -37.60 11.98 -18.36
C ARG A 329 -38.68 12.84 -17.74
#